data_501f25f30eccd53fce2a0eeb1dfcb48f
#
_entry.id   501f25f30eccd53fce2a0eeb1dfcb48f
#
_cell.length_a   1.000
_cell.length_b   1.000
_cell.length_c   1.000
_cell.angle_alpha   90.00
_cell.angle_beta   90.00
_cell.angle_gamma   90.00
#
_symmetry.space_group_name_H-M   'P 1'
#
loop_
_entity.id
_entity.type
_entity.pdbx_description
1 polymer ?
#
loop_
_entity_poly.entity_id
_entity_poly.type
_entity_poly.pdbx_seq_one_letter_code
_entity_poly.pdbx_strand_id
1 'polypeptide(L)'
;KFIESQGATCDNWTWSWSFVNVEKQTVIFGAWDKNTEGSRSLILSEAWATNRAGRKNPAYPQSREHIRLVEEQGYKLLTFPIIFSDELQDEDGIGPAKIKGFEPVLTPKSLVRVGGSWYASDDAAPTSIAEEVSTPERFVEGAAKTIAVNAYERNSKARSACIKHYGAVCAVCNFNFEAAYG
;
A
#
# COMPACT_ATOMS: atom_id res chain seq x y z
N LYS A 1 -16.44 4.18 -21.14
CA LYS A 1 -16.83 5.62 -21.18
C LYS A 1 -16.24 6.43 -20.01
N PHE A 2 -16.51 6.10 -18.72
CA PHE A 2 -15.97 6.87 -17.58
C PHE A 2 -14.43 6.84 -17.54
N ILE A 3 -13.83 5.67 -17.57
CA ILE A 3 -12.36 5.49 -17.53
C ILE A 3 -11.71 6.10 -18.78
N GLU A 4 -12.30 5.88 -19.95
CA GLU A 4 -11.83 6.47 -21.21
C GLU A 4 -11.87 8.00 -21.20
N SER A 5 -12.90 8.61 -20.58
CA SER A 5 -12.98 10.06 -20.43
C SER A 5 -11.90 10.64 -19.51
N GLN A 6 -11.26 9.79 -18.68
CA GLN A 6 -10.09 10.15 -17.89
C GLN A 6 -8.76 10.02 -18.69
N GLY A 7 -8.84 9.58 -19.95
CA GLY A 7 -7.68 9.30 -20.79
C GLY A 7 -6.91 8.06 -20.38
N ALA A 8 -7.55 7.17 -19.61
CA ALA A 8 -6.93 5.93 -19.18
C ALA A 8 -7.32 4.76 -20.08
N THR A 9 -6.43 3.79 -20.19
CA THR A 9 -6.58 2.60 -21.04
C THR A 9 -6.26 1.32 -20.27
N CYS A 10 -6.57 0.16 -20.87
CA CYS A 10 -6.25 -1.16 -20.37
C CYS A 10 -6.13 -2.15 -21.54
N ASP A 11 -5.61 -3.33 -21.28
CA ASP A 11 -5.45 -4.37 -22.30
C ASP A 11 -6.78 -4.94 -22.76
N ASN A 12 -7.74 -5.06 -21.85
CA ASN A 12 -9.04 -5.63 -22.17
C ASN A 12 -10.17 -5.03 -21.32
N TRP A 13 -11.06 -4.30 -21.96
CA TRP A 13 -12.19 -3.60 -21.34
C TRP A 13 -13.24 -4.51 -20.68
N THR A 14 -13.25 -5.80 -21.02
CA THR A 14 -14.26 -6.74 -20.48
C THR A 14 -13.88 -7.23 -19.08
N TRP A 15 -12.58 -7.35 -18.78
CA TRP A 15 -12.12 -8.04 -17.55
C TRP A 15 -10.91 -7.41 -16.87
N SER A 16 -10.41 -6.28 -17.34
CA SER A 16 -9.34 -5.56 -16.64
C SER A 16 -9.82 -5.02 -15.28
N TRP A 17 -8.97 -5.13 -14.28
CA TRP A 17 -9.23 -4.63 -12.92
C TRP A 17 -8.62 -3.26 -12.67
N SER A 18 -7.71 -2.85 -13.54
CA SER A 18 -6.99 -1.59 -13.41
C SER A 18 -6.75 -0.94 -14.76
N PHE A 19 -6.52 0.34 -14.74
CA PHE A 19 -6.38 1.20 -15.91
C PHE A 19 -5.21 2.14 -15.70
N VAL A 20 -4.56 2.57 -16.80
CA VAL A 20 -3.41 3.46 -16.75
C VAL A 20 -3.60 4.66 -17.68
N ASN A 21 -3.25 5.83 -17.18
CA ASN A 21 -3.03 7.02 -18.01
C ASN A 21 -1.54 7.37 -17.93
N VAL A 22 -0.81 7.09 -19.01
CA VAL A 22 0.64 7.29 -19.08
C VAL A 22 0.99 8.78 -19.08
N GLU A 23 0.23 9.62 -19.77
CA GLU A 23 0.49 11.05 -19.86
C GLU A 23 0.37 11.75 -18.50
N LYS A 24 -0.64 11.37 -17.71
CA LYS A 24 -0.88 11.90 -16.36
C LYS A 24 -0.13 11.15 -15.27
N GLN A 25 0.57 10.07 -15.62
CA GLN A 25 1.22 9.16 -14.69
C GLN A 25 0.27 8.72 -13.56
N THR A 26 -0.91 8.22 -13.94
CA THR A 26 -1.93 7.76 -12.99
C THR A 26 -2.34 6.32 -13.28
N VAL A 27 -2.57 5.58 -12.21
CA VAL A 27 -3.14 4.24 -12.21
C VAL A 27 -4.48 4.28 -11.49
N ILE A 28 -5.49 3.67 -12.08
CA ILE A 28 -6.87 3.69 -11.57
C ILE A 28 -7.30 2.26 -11.25
N PHE A 29 -7.81 2.03 -10.04
CA PHE A 29 -8.46 0.79 -9.62
C PHE A 29 -9.89 1.04 -9.19
N GLY A 30 -10.74 0.04 -9.39
CA GLY A 30 -12.06 0.02 -8.76
C GLY A 30 -11.94 -0.42 -7.30
N ALA A 31 -12.49 0.36 -6.38
CA ALA A 31 -12.58 0.03 -4.97
C ALA A 31 -13.94 -0.60 -4.68
N TRP A 32 -13.95 -1.93 -4.54
CA TRP A 32 -15.18 -2.68 -4.25
C TRP A 32 -15.59 -2.47 -2.79
N ASP A 33 -16.84 -2.12 -2.54
CA ASP A 33 -17.40 -1.93 -1.21
C ASP A 33 -17.19 -3.16 -0.31
N LYS A 34 -17.41 -4.36 -0.84
CA LYS A 34 -17.18 -5.62 -0.10
C LYS A 34 -15.72 -5.89 0.29
N ASN A 35 -14.78 -5.22 -0.37
CA ASN A 35 -13.34 -5.34 -0.11
C ASN A 35 -12.78 -4.11 0.60
N THR A 36 -13.67 -3.23 1.09
CA THR A 36 -13.31 -1.97 1.75
C THR A 36 -13.63 -2.06 3.23
N GLU A 37 -12.62 -1.85 4.06
CA GLU A 37 -12.73 -1.81 5.52
C GLU A 37 -12.14 -0.49 6.05
N GLY A 38 -12.99 0.33 6.64
CA GLY A 38 -12.59 1.67 7.13
C GLY A 38 -12.00 2.52 6.00
N SER A 39 -10.75 2.96 6.17
CA SER A 39 -10.03 3.81 5.22
C SER A 39 -9.30 3.02 4.12
N ARG A 40 -9.40 1.68 4.07
CA ARG A 40 -8.61 0.81 3.20
C ARG A 40 -9.48 -0.06 2.31
N SER A 41 -9.15 -0.09 1.02
CA SER A 41 -9.77 -0.97 0.04
C SER A 41 -8.73 -1.95 -0.50
N LEU A 42 -8.98 -3.26 -0.43
CA LEU A 42 -8.15 -4.27 -1.09
C LEU A 42 -8.34 -4.17 -2.60
N ILE A 43 -7.29 -3.82 -3.33
CA ILE A 43 -7.34 -3.59 -4.78
C ILE A 43 -6.65 -4.70 -5.59
N LEU A 44 -5.69 -5.42 -4.98
CA LEU A 44 -5.04 -6.58 -5.59
C LEU A 44 -4.49 -7.51 -4.50
N SER A 45 -4.52 -8.83 -4.77
CA SER A 45 -3.89 -9.85 -3.91
C SER A 45 -3.19 -10.90 -4.76
N GLU A 46 -2.04 -11.40 -4.31
CA GLU A 46 -1.33 -12.52 -4.95
C GLU A 46 -2.22 -13.77 -5.07
N ALA A 47 -3.13 -13.97 -4.13
CA ALA A 47 -4.12 -15.04 -4.19
C ALA A 47 -5.04 -14.99 -5.41
N TRP A 48 -5.17 -13.81 -6.04
CA TRP A 48 -6.00 -13.62 -7.24
C TRP A 48 -5.26 -13.95 -8.55
N ALA A 49 -3.99 -14.33 -8.49
CA ALA A 49 -3.22 -14.73 -9.67
C ALA A 49 -3.82 -15.97 -10.36
N THR A 50 -4.46 -16.84 -9.58
CA THR A 50 -5.19 -18.01 -10.08
C THR A 50 -6.61 -18.01 -9.54
N ASN A 51 -7.53 -18.54 -10.32
CA ASN A 51 -8.90 -18.77 -9.86
C ASN A 51 -8.98 -20.08 -9.03
N ARG A 52 -10.15 -20.37 -8.44
CA ARG A 52 -10.38 -21.58 -7.63
C ARG A 52 -10.12 -22.88 -8.39
N ALA A 53 -10.22 -22.89 -9.73
CA ALA A 53 -9.91 -24.03 -10.58
C ALA A 53 -8.42 -24.13 -10.95
N GLY A 54 -7.55 -23.32 -10.33
CA GLY A 54 -6.11 -23.29 -10.60
C GLY A 54 -5.71 -22.65 -11.93
N ARG A 55 -6.65 -22.07 -12.66
CA ARG A 55 -6.36 -21.39 -13.93
C ARG A 55 -5.87 -19.96 -13.66
N LYS A 56 -4.84 -19.54 -14.41
CA LYS A 56 -4.33 -18.16 -14.36
C LYS A 56 -5.44 -17.15 -14.64
N ASN A 57 -5.50 -16.11 -13.81
CA ASN A 57 -6.46 -15.03 -14.00
C ASN A 57 -5.87 -14.01 -15.00
N PRO A 58 -6.52 -13.78 -16.15
CA PRO A 58 -5.95 -12.96 -17.22
C PRO A 58 -5.80 -11.47 -16.83
N ALA A 59 -6.60 -10.96 -15.90
CA ALA A 59 -6.52 -9.57 -15.44
C ALA A 59 -5.36 -9.33 -14.46
N TYR A 60 -4.86 -10.39 -13.81
CA TYR A 60 -3.85 -10.26 -12.76
C TYR A 60 -2.51 -9.70 -13.25
N PRO A 61 -1.90 -10.19 -14.37
CA PRO A 61 -0.61 -9.69 -14.81
C PRO A 61 -0.60 -8.19 -15.10
N GLN A 62 -1.62 -7.68 -15.78
CA GLN A 62 -1.78 -6.25 -16.05
C GLN A 62 -1.92 -5.45 -14.75
N SER A 63 -2.78 -5.91 -13.84
CA SER A 63 -2.98 -5.22 -12.56
C SER A 63 -1.71 -5.21 -11.70
N ARG A 64 -0.91 -6.28 -11.75
CA ARG A 64 0.38 -6.33 -11.04
C ARG A 64 1.40 -5.37 -11.66
N GLU A 65 1.42 -5.25 -12.98
CA GLU A 65 2.27 -4.28 -13.67
C GLU A 65 1.85 -2.84 -13.32
N HIS A 66 0.56 -2.54 -13.28
CA HIS A 66 0.07 -1.23 -12.87
C HIS A 66 0.43 -0.89 -11.42
N ILE A 67 0.42 -1.88 -10.50
CA ILE A 67 0.93 -1.69 -9.14
C ILE A 67 2.42 -1.33 -9.15
N ARG A 68 3.24 -1.97 -10.00
CA ARG A 68 4.67 -1.65 -10.13
C ARG A 68 4.91 -0.22 -10.61
N LEU A 69 4.06 0.30 -11.51
CA LEU A 69 4.15 1.71 -11.92
C LEU A 69 3.98 2.65 -10.72
N VAL A 70 3.10 2.31 -9.78
CA VAL A 70 2.92 3.10 -8.55
C VAL A 70 4.11 2.93 -7.61
N GLU A 71 4.56 1.67 -7.37
CA GLU A 71 5.64 1.34 -6.43
C GLU A 71 7.01 1.86 -6.89
N GLU A 72 7.33 1.72 -8.18
CA GLU A 72 8.69 1.91 -8.70
C GLU A 72 8.86 3.20 -9.54
N GLN A 73 7.77 3.68 -10.17
CA GLN A 73 7.83 4.83 -11.08
C GLN A 73 7.07 6.07 -10.57
N GLY A 74 6.52 5.99 -9.36
CA GLY A 74 5.87 7.14 -8.72
C GLY A 74 4.53 7.55 -9.34
N TYR A 75 3.86 6.66 -10.08
CA TYR A 75 2.52 6.92 -10.59
C TYR A 75 1.54 7.13 -9.43
N LYS A 76 0.63 8.07 -9.59
CA LYS A 76 -0.42 8.33 -8.59
C LYS A 76 -1.49 7.25 -8.65
N LEU A 77 -1.83 6.69 -7.51
CA LEU A 77 -2.95 5.75 -7.39
C LEU A 77 -4.25 6.53 -7.21
N LEU A 78 -5.23 6.23 -8.06
CA LEU A 78 -6.59 6.74 -7.97
C LEU A 78 -7.55 5.55 -7.83
N THR A 79 -8.65 5.75 -7.10
CA THR A 79 -9.72 4.76 -7.03
C THR A 79 -11.08 5.38 -7.30
N PHE A 80 -12.03 4.57 -7.71
CA PHE A 80 -13.45 4.91 -7.77
C PHE A 80 -14.28 3.82 -7.10
N PRO A 81 -15.33 4.18 -6.35
CA PRO A 81 -16.17 3.22 -5.65
C PRO A 81 -16.95 2.33 -6.60
N ILE A 82 -16.96 1.02 -6.34
CA ILE A 82 -17.76 0.02 -7.04
C ILE A 82 -18.67 -0.67 -6.02
N ILE A 83 -19.96 -0.72 -6.33
CA ILE A 83 -20.96 -1.40 -5.54
C ILE A 83 -21.12 -2.83 -6.06
N PHE A 84 -20.89 -3.79 -5.17
CA PHE A 84 -21.00 -5.21 -5.47
C PHE A 84 -22.47 -5.65 -5.58
N SER A 85 -22.74 -6.61 -6.45
CA SER A 85 -23.99 -7.34 -6.52
C SER A 85 -23.74 -8.83 -6.28
N ASP A 86 -24.55 -9.43 -5.44
CA ASP A 86 -24.55 -10.84 -5.10
C ASP A 86 -25.42 -11.72 -6.07
N GLU A 87 -26.09 -11.10 -7.04
CA GLU A 87 -27.01 -11.80 -7.95
C GLU A 87 -26.42 -13.02 -8.67
N LEU A 88 -25.11 -13.08 -8.86
CA LEU A 88 -24.41 -14.20 -9.50
C LEU A 88 -23.66 -15.08 -8.48
N GLN A 89 -23.91 -14.86 -7.18
CA GLN A 89 -23.38 -15.70 -6.11
C GLN A 89 -24.37 -16.81 -5.79
N ASP A 90 -23.85 -17.98 -5.43
CA ASP A 90 -24.64 -19.05 -4.83
C ASP A 90 -24.85 -18.81 -3.32
N GLU A 91 -25.52 -19.76 -2.65
CA GLU A 91 -25.83 -19.67 -1.20
C GLU A 91 -24.55 -19.60 -0.33
N ASP A 92 -23.43 -20.13 -0.84
CA ASP A 92 -22.12 -20.06 -0.18
C ASP A 92 -21.32 -18.80 -0.55
N GLY A 93 -21.92 -17.85 -1.26
CA GLY A 93 -21.27 -16.63 -1.72
C GLY A 93 -20.22 -16.86 -2.82
N ILE A 94 -20.36 -17.96 -3.56
CA ILE A 94 -19.44 -18.37 -4.62
C ILE A 94 -20.06 -18.00 -5.95
N GLY A 95 -19.31 -17.24 -6.78
CA GLY A 95 -19.75 -16.84 -8.10
C GLY A 95 -18.93 -15.70 -8.68
N PRO A 96 -19.15 -15.35 -9.95
CA PRO A 96 -18.48 -14.21 -10.55
C PRO A 96 -18.93 -12.89 -9.88
N ALA A 97 -17.99 -11.95 -9.74
CA ALA A 97 -18.32 -10.62 -9.24
C ALA A 97 -19.17 -9.89 -10.29
N LYS A 98 -20.29 -9.30 -9.85
CA LYS A 98 -21.13 -8.44 -10.67
C LYS A 98 -21.13 -7.01 -10.10
N ILE A 99 -21.05 -6.03 -10.98
CA ILE A 99 -21.16 -4.61 -10.62
C ILE A 99 -22.63 -4.24 -10.57
N LYS A 100 -23.14 -3.82 -9.41
CA LYS A 100 -24.47 -3.23 -9.26
C LYS A 100 -24.48 -1.76 -9.70
N GLY A 101 -23.38 -1.05 -9.41
CA GLY A 101 -23.19 0.35 -9.73
C GLY A 101 -21.79 0.81 -9.41
N PHE A 102 -21.46 2.03 -9.79
CA PHE A 102 -20.20 2.69 -9.40
C PHE A 102 -20.40 4.20 -9.33
N GLU A 103 -19.56 4.86 -8.57
CA GLU A 103 -19.53 6.31 -8.53
C GLU A 103 -18.41 6.82 -9.46
N PRO A 104 -18.72 7.71 -10.45
CA PRO A 104 -17.74 8.20 -11.42
C PRO A 104 -16.87 9.32 -10.82
N VAL A 105 -16.32 9.11 -9.64
CA VAL A 105 -15.44 10.05 -8.93
C VAL A 105 -14.12 9.38 -8.63
N LEU A 106 -13.01 9.97 -9.13
CA LEU A 106 -11.67 9.51 -8.83
C LEU A 106 -11.16 10.17 -7.56
N THR A 107 -10.71 9.34 -6.62
CA THR A 107 -10.12 9.79 -5.36
C THR A 107 -8.66 9.34 -5.29
N PRO A 108 -7.71 10.26 -5.03
CA PRO A 108 -6.32 9.89 -4.78
C PRO A 108 -6.20 9.02 -3.53
N LYS A 109 -5.36 8.01 -3.60
CA LYS A 109 -5.10 7.07 -2.50
C LYS A 109 -3.62 6.78 -2.38
N SER A 110 -3.21 6.39 -1.19
CA SER A 110 -1.88 5.84 -0.93
C SER A 110 -1.89 4.34 -1.14
N LEU A 111 -0.83 3.80 -1.76
CA LEU A 111 -0.65 2.37 -1.89
C LEU A 111 -0.01 1.80 -0.62
N VAL A 112 -0.64 0.80 -0.03
CA VAL A 112 -0.12 0.09 1.14
C VAL A 112 -0.05 -1.40 0.81
N ARG A 113 1.11 -2.02 1.05
CA ARG A 113 1.30 -3.47 0.89
C ARG A 113 1.32 -4.14 2.26
N VAL A 114 0.50 -5.17 2.42
CA VAL A 114 0.48 -6.01 3.61
C VAL A 114 0.55 -7.47 3.17
N GLY A 115 1.67 -8.13 3.46
CA GLY A 115 1.91 -9.48 2.95
C GLY A 115 1.85 -9.52 1.41
N GLY A 116 1.08 -10.46 0.87
CA GLY A 116 0.84 -10.60 -0.57
C GLY A 116 -0.37 -9.80 -1.10
N SER A 117 -0.79 -8.72 -0.43
CA SER A 117 -1.97 -7.94 -0.79
C SER A 117 -1.66 -6.45 -0.85
N TRP A 118 -2.32 -5.75 -1.79
CA TRP A 118 -2.19 -4.30 -1.99
C TRP A 118 -3.51 -3.61 -1.72
N TYR A 119 -3.43 -2.56 -0.92
CA TYR A 119 -4.56 -1.76 -0.48
C TYR A 119 -4.42 -0.32 -0.97
N ALA A 120 -5.52 0.26 -1.39
CA ALA A 120 -5.65 1.69 -1.54
C ALA A 120 -6.15 2.27 -0.21
N SER A 121 -5.41 3.22 0.39
CA SER A 121 -5.69 3.80 1.70
C SER A 121 -5.86 5.31 1.63
N ASP A 122 -6.75 5.85 2.45
CA ASP A 122 -6.87 7.29 2.70
C ASP A 122 -5.74 7.80 3.62
N ASP A 123 -5.19 6.91 4.44
CA ASP A 123 -4.05 7.25 5.26
C ASP A 123 -2.86 7.55 4.35
N ALA A 124 -2.15 8.62 4.59
CA ALA A 124 -0.87 8.85 3.92
C ALA A 124 -0.02 7.58 4.11
N ALA A 125 0.53 7.04 3.01
CA ALA A 125 1.50 5.96 3.15
C ALA A 125 2.50 6.41 4.21
N PRO A 126 2.89 5.55 5.18
CA PRO A 126 3.95 5.91 6.10
C PRO A 126 5.11 6.36 5.23
N THR A 127 5.40 7.66 5.31
CA THR A 127 6.47 8.28 4.52
C THR A 127 7.67 7.36 4.71
N SER A 128 8.21 6.83 3.63
CA SER A 128 9.35 5.92 3.65
C SER A 128 10.32 6.42 4.71
N ILE A 129 10.85 5.51 5.51
CA ILE A 129 11.98 5.77 6.41
C ILE A 129 12.83 6.81 5.71
N ALA A 130 13.06 7.95 6.37
CA ALA A 130 13.81 9.05 5.79
C ALA A 130 15.09 8.45 5.17
N GLU A 131 15.10 8.34 3.84
CA GLU A 131 16.30 8.01 3.11
C GLU A 131 17.36 9.02 3.51
N GLU A 132 18.55 8.54 3.74
CA GLU A 132 19.72 9.37 4.01
C GLU A 132 19.69 10.59 3.07
N VAL A 133 19.78 11.76 3.66
CA VAL A 133 19.81 13.03 2.93
C VAL A 133 20.89 12.95 1.87
N SER A 134 20.49 12.80 0.61
CA SER A 134 21.37 12.59 -0.54
C SER A 134 22.26 13.82 -0.90
N THR A 135 22.17 14.88 -0.11
CA THR A 135 23.06 16.05 -0.20
C THR A 135 23.65 16.31 1.18
N PRO A 136 24.97 16.16 1.37
CA PRO A 136 25.61 16.52 2.61
C PRO A 136 25.56 18.05 2.77
N GLU A 137 24.55 18.57 3.46
CA GLU A 137 24.60 19.94 3.95
C GLU A 137 25.68 20.01 5.02
N ARG A 138 26.63 20.91 4.83
CA ARG A 138 27.63 21.22 5.86
C ARG A 138 26.93 21.81 7.07
N PHE A 139 26.84 21.03 8.13
CA PHE A 139 26.34 21.52 9.42
C PHE A 139 27.47 22.27 10.15
N VAL A 140 27.16 23.49 10.59
CA VAL A 140 28.03 24.22 11.51
C VAL A 140 27.88 23.51 12.86
N GLU A 141 29.01 23.10 13.45
CA GLU A 141 29.05 22.42 14.73
C GLU A 141 28.36 23.28 15.80
N GLY A 142 27.34 22.74 16.47
CA GLY A 142 26.57 23.45 17.50
C GLY A 142 25.24 24.06 17.04
N ALA A 143 24.84 23.94 15.76
CA ALA A 143 23.52 24.39 15.31
C ALA A 143 22.42 23.37 15.69
N ALA A 144 21.46 23.77 16.52
CA ALA A 144 20.29 22.97 16.84
C ALA A 144 19.35 22.97 15.62
N LYS A 145 19.11 21.79 15.00
CA LYS A 145 18.12 21.58 13.94
C LYS A 145 17.03 20.66 14.47
N THR A 146 15.77 21.09 14.39
CA THR A 146 14.64 20.22 14.68
C THR A 146 14.46 19.27 13.50
N ILE A 147 14.72 17.98 13.72
CA ILE A 147 14.52 16.92 12.75
C ILE A 147 13.21 16.21 13.12
N ALA A 148 12.24 16.19 12.21
CA ALA A 148 11.07 15.33 12.36
C ALA A 148 11.50 13.90 12.04
N VAL A 149 11.77 13.11 13.06
CA VAL A 149 12.01 11.68 12.95
C VAL A 149 10.72 10.93 13.25
N ASN A 150 10.39 9.93 12.45
CA ASN A 150 9.35 8.97 12.79
C ASN A 150 9.85 8.16 14.00
N ALA A 151 9.54 8.64 15.20
CA ALA A 151 9.76 7.87 16.42
C ALA A 151 8.70 6.77 16.46
N TYR A 152 9.06 5.55 16.06
CA TYR A 152 8.28 4.39 16.44
C TYR A 152 8.40 4.29 17.97
N GLU A 153 7.30 4.56 18.67
CA GLU A 153 7.23 4.38 20.10
C GLU A 153 7.37 2.88 20.42
N ARG A 154 8.60 2.47 20.70
CA ARG A 154 8.85 1.12 21.20
C ARG A 154 8.18 1.01 22.56
N ASN A 155 7.40 -0.04 22.74
CA ASN A 155 6.74 -0.31 24.01
C ASN A 155 7.75 -0.17 25.18
N SER A 156 7.58 0.88 25.97
CA SER A 156 8.49 1.22 27.08
C SER A 156 8.61 0.09 28.11
N LYS A 157 7.54 -0.69 28.31
CA LYS A 157 7.54 -1.86 29.20
C LYS A 157 8.38 -3.00 28.65
N ALA A 158 8.35 -3.24 27.32
CA ALA A 158 9.19 -4.26 26.69
C ALA A 158 10.67 -3.86 26.75
N ARG A 159 11.00 -2.57 26.54
CA ARG A 159 12.36 -2.04 26.72
C ARG A 159 12.86 -2.23 28.15
N SER A 160 12.05 -1.85 29.14
CA SER A 160 12.41 -2.01 30.55
C SER A 160 12.60 -3.48 30.95
N ALA A 161 11.75 -4.38 30.46
CA ALA A 161 11.88 -5.81 30.69
C ALA A 161 13.17 -6.36 30.08
N CYS A 162 13.51 -5.94 28.87
CA CYS A 162 14.74 -6.34 28.17
C CYS A 162 15.98 -5.88 28.94
N ILE A 163 16.04 -4.61 29.34
CA ILE A 163 17.18 -4.06 30.13
C ILE A 163 17.29 -4.75 31.48
N LYS A 164 16.16 -5.03 32.14
CA LYS A 164 16.16 -5.76 33.43
C LYS A 164 16.67 -7.19 33.27
N HIS A 165 16.41 -7.85 32.14
CA HIS A 165 16.80 -9.24 31.92
C HIS A 165 18.26 -9.38 31.44
N TYR A 166 18.68 -8.54 30.48
CA TYR A 166 20.00 -8.62 29.84
C TYR A 166 21.01 -7.61 30.34
N GLY A 167 20.60 -6.63 31.15
CA GLY A 167 21.42 -5.49 31.55
C GLY A 167 21.64 -4.47 30.43
N ALA A 168 22.46 -3.46 30.70
CA ALA A 168 22.83 -2.40 29.77
C ALA A 168 24.13 -2.73 28.99
N VAL A 169 24.47 -4.02 28.85
CA VAL A 169 25.70 -4.48 28.19
C VAL A 169 25.36 -5.24 26.92
N CYS A 170 26.05 -4.94 25.83
CA CYS A 170 25.85 -5.67 24.56
C CYS A 170 26.39 -7.10 24.69
N ALA A 171 25.53 -8.09 24.43
CA ALA A 171 25.89 -9.50 24.49
C ALA A 171 26.89 -9.94 23.38
N VAL A 172 27.10 -9.11 22.35
CA VAL A 172 27.99 -9.42 21.23
C VAL A 172 29.40 -8.82 21.43
N CYS A 173 29.47 -7.55 21.84
CA CYS A 173 30.77 -6.84 21.94
C CYS A 173 31.10 -6.35 23.34
N ASN A 174 30.32 -6.69 24.35
CA ASN A 174 30.44 -6.25 25.73
C ASN A 174 30.46 -4.73 25.94
N PHE A 175 30.00 -3.96 24.98
CA PHE A 175 29.88 -2.50 25.13
C PHE A 175 28.85 -2.17 26.21
N ASN A 176 29.23 -1.32 27.15
CA ASN A 176 28.38 -0.90 28.27
C ASN A 176 27.68 0.42 27.90
N PHE A 177 26.38 0.35 27.61
CA PHE A 177 25.58 1.52 27.23
C PHE A 177 25.36 2.51 28.40
N GLU A 178 25.27 2.02 29.63
CA GLU A 178 25.06 2.84 30.81
C GLU A 178 26.34 3.66 31.14
N ALA A 179 27.51 3.05 31.00
CA ALA A 179 28.75 3.74 31.19
C ALA A 179 29.06 4.79 30.11
N ALA A 180 28.53 4.59 28.88
CA ALA A 180 28.81 5.48 27.77
C ALA A 180 27.79 6.63 27.64
N TYR A 181 26.55 6.41 28.06
CA TYR A 181 25.44 7.35 27.81
C TYR A 181 24.65 7.75 29.07
N GLY A 182 24.94 7.19 30.21
CA GLY A 182 24.32 7.50 31.51
C GLY A 182 23.06 6.70 31.76
#